data_fee76ab7239f18bb571b3eb5d6804866
#
_entry.id   fee76ab7239f18bb571b3eb5d6804866
#
_cell.length_a   1.000
_cell.length_b   1.000
_cell.length_c   1.000
_cell.angle_alpha   90.00
_cell.angle_beta   90.00
_cell.angle_gamma   90.00
#
_symmetry.space_group_name_H-M   'P 1'
#
loop_
_entity.id
_entity.type
_entity.pdbx_description
1 polymer ?
#
loop_
_entity_poly.entity_id
_entity_poly.type
_entity_poly.pdbx_seq_one_letter_code
_entity_poly.pdbx_strand_id
1 'polypeptide(L)'
;YEIMPSLVGSEMCIRDRPLGLEKDLLNVIFNRCSSRVYTEENLSLLELSFLLWATQGVKGIRGKKYATLRTVPCGGARHPFETYLLVRRVEGLKPGKYHYLPLENQLEYLGEVENIEDVIDKSLCDQHWVKKSSVVFYWSFVPYRTEWRYGIFSHRGSLVDMGHVGENLYLACSALNLGTCGIGAYDQNLCDTLFDLDGEEEYIIYTETVGTIRAEDKDAEKDFYKFVEEAGW
;
A
#
# COMPACT_ATOMS: atom_id res chain seq x y z
N TYR A 1 13.01 14.65 11.32
CA TYR A 1 12.06 13.55 11.16
C TYR A 1 11.98 12.78 12.47
N GLU A 2 10.78 12.41 12.90
CA GLU A 2 10.56 11.63 14.12
C GLU A 2 10.41 10.15 13.72
N ILE A 3 11.37 9.31 14.13
CA ILE A 3 11.27 7.87 13.92
C ILE A 3 10.29 7.32 14.95
N MET A 4 9.16 6.81 14.50
CA MET A 4 8.16 6.17 15.34
C MET A 4 8.70 4.84 15.89
N PRO A 5 8.26 4.40 17.07
CA PRO A 5 8.66 3.11 17.60
C PRO A 5 8.40 2.01 16.56
N SER A 6 9.31 1.04 16.51
CA SER A 6 9.28 -0.11 15.60
C SER A 6 7.85 -0.61 15.43
N LEU A 7 7.38 -0.65 14.19
CA LEU A 7 6.18 -1.39 13.83
C LEU A 7 6.33 -2.80 14.39
N VAL A 8 5.30 -3.28 15.02
CA VAL A 8 5.35 -4.50 15.83
C VAL A 8 6.00 -5.66 15.07
N GLY A 9 7.27 -5.88 15.38
CA GLY A 9 7.88 -7.18 15.27
C GLY A 9 8.52 -7.56 13.94
N SER A 10 9.57 -8.34 14.10
CA SER A 10 10.11 -9.23 13.08
C SER A 10 9.02 -10.20 12.57
N GLU A 11 9.27 -10.87 11.45
CA GLU A 11 8.43 -11.95 10.89
C GLU A 11 7.86 -12.90 11.98
N MET A 12 8.63 -13.16 13.02
CA MET A 12 8.25 -14.02 14.13
C MET A 12 7.11 -13.42 14.98
N CYS A 13 7.10 -12.10 15.19
CA CYS A 13 6.03 -11.44 15.95
C CYS A 13 4.71 -11.34 15.19
N ILE A 14 4.72 -11.26 13.87
CA ILE A 14 3.52 -11.28 13.04
C ILE A 14 2.88 -12.66 13.06
N ARG A 15 3.69 -13.75 13.08
CA ARG A 15 3.19 -15.12 13.16
C ARG A 15 2.58 -15.48 14.51
N ASP A 16 3.10 -14.90 15.58
CA ASP A 16 2.73 -15.25 16.96
C ASP A 16 1.58 -14.40 17.53
N ARG A 17 1.17 -13.34 16.83
CA ARG A 17 0.04 -12.50 17.26
C ARG A 17 -1.27 -12.89 16.60
N PRO A 18 -2.40 -12.84 17.33
CA PRO A 18 -3.71 -13.19 16.80
C PRO A 18 -4.25 -12.06 15.89
N LEU A 19 -3.80 -12.06 14.63
CA LEU A 19 -4.33 -11.14 13.60
C LEU A 19 -5.67 -11.61 13.01
N GLY A 20 -6.20 -12.77 13.42
CA GLY A 20 -7.44 -13.29 12.82
C GLY A 20 -7.36 -13.53 11.30
N LEU A 21 -6.16 -13.82 10.78
CA LEU A 21 -5.92 -14.02 9.36
C LEU A 21 -6.67 -15.23 8.81
N GLU A 22 -7.37 -15.03 7.68
CA GLU A 22 -7.74 -16.14 6.81
C GLU A 22 -6.48 -16.76 6.21
N LYS A 23 -6.30 -18.05 6.42
CA LYS A 23 -5.10 -18.81 6.05
C LYS A 23 -5.30 -19.69 4.83
N ASP A 24 -6.54 -19.91 4.43
CA ASP A 24 -6.84 -20.66 3.22
C ASP A 24 -6.61 -19.75 2.00
N LEU A 25 -5.58 -20.06 1.23
CA LEU A 25 -5.21 -19.29 0.06
C LEU A 25 -6.33 -19.23 -0.98
N LEU A 26 -7.09 -20.30 -1.14
CA LEU A 26 -8.22 -20.34 -2.06
C LEU A 26 -9.30 -19.34 -1.66
N ASN A 27 -9.64 -19.29 -0.36
CA ASN A 27 -10.59 -18.32 0.17
C ASN A 27 -10.10 -16.90 0.03
N VAL A 28 -8.80 -16.64 0.29
CA VAL A 28 -8.19 -15.30 0.15
C VAL A 28 -8.30 -14.81 -1.29
N ILE A 29 -7.92 -15.64 -2.26
CA ILE A 29 -7.98 -15.30 -3.70
C ILE A 29 -9.45 -15.12 -4.13
N PHE A 30 -10.35 -16.01 -3.72
CA PHE A 30 -11.77 -15.96 -4.10
C PHE A 30 -12.48 -14.71 -3.57
N ASN A 31 -12.15 -14.28 -2.35
CA ASN A 31 -12.77 -13.12 -1.69
C ASN A 31 -12.08 -11.79 -1.99
N ARG A 32 -10.93 -11.80 -2.67
CA ARG A 32 -10.25 -10.57 -3.07
C ARG A 32 -11.14 -9.76 -4.00
N CYS A 33 -11.43 -8.52 -3.63
CA CYS A 33 -12.17 -7.57 -4.48
C CYS A 33 -11.62 -6.15 -4.29
N SER A 34 -11.93 -5.26 -5.24
CA SER A 34 -11.67 -3.83 -5.07
C SER A 34 -12.80 -3.20 -4.28
N SER A 35 -12.51 -2.64 -3.12
CA SER A 35 -13.49 -2.01 -2.23
C SER A 35 -13.37 -0.50 -2.27
N ARG A 36 -14.50 0.17 -2.45
CA ARG A 36 -14.62 1.64 -2.53
C ARG A 36 -15.53 2.22 -1.43
N VAL A 37 -15.97 1.38 -0.53
CA VAL A 37 -16.79 1.76 0.63
C VAL A 37 -16.04 1.39 1.89
N TYR A 38 -15.78 2.37 2.74
CA TYR A 38 -15.02 2.20 3.98
C TYR A 38 -15.86 2.65 5.17
N THR A 39 -15.66 2.00 6.34
CA THR A 39 -16.26 2.42 7.61
C THR A 39 -15.44 3.55 8.25
N GLU A 40 -15.95 4.11 9.36
CA GLU A 40 -15.20 5.10 10.15
C GLU A 40 -14.37 4.46 11.28
N GLU A 41 -14.24 3.13 11.29
CA GLU A 41 -13.40 2.42 12.27
C GLU A 41 -11.91 2.61 12.00
N ASN A 42 -11.11 2.61 13.05
CA ASN A 42 -9.68 2.72 12.93
C ASN A 42 -9.08 1.38 12.48
N LEU A 43 -8.08 1.47 11.61
CA LEU A 43 -7.18 0.36 11.34
C LEU A 43 -6.25 0.18 12.54
N SER A 44 -6.02 -1.04 12.98
CA SER A 44 -5.02 -1.28 14.04
C SER A 44 -3.60 -1.14 13.52
N LEU A 45 -2.67 -0.75 14.40
CA LEU A 45 -1.25 -0.66 14.05
C LEU A 45 -0.68 -2.04 13.62
N LEU A 46 -1.21 -3.12 14.18
CA LEU A 46 -0.78 -4.48 13.84
C LEU A 46 -1.21 -4.89 12.43
N GLU A 47 -2.42 -4.52 12.02
CA GLU A 47 -2.89 -4.72 10.63
C GLU A 47 -2.03 -3.92 9.66
N LEU A 48 -1.82 -2.63 9.91
CA LEU A 48 -0.95 -1.81 9.08
C LEU A 48 0.47 -2.39 8.98
N SER A 49 1.04 -2.83 10.10
CA SER A 49 2.36 -3.47 10.13
C SER A 49 2.42 -4.72 9.25
N PHE A 50 1.36 -5.55 9.29
CA PHE A 50 1.27 -6.72 8.43
C PHE A 50 1.16 -6.35 6.95
N LEU A 51 0.36 -5.35 6.60
CA LEU A 51 0.21 -4.88 5.21
C LEU A 51 1.54 -4.35 4.64
N LEU A 52 2.27 -3.57 5.42
CA LEU A 52 3.59 -3.07 5.05
C LEU A 52 4.60 -4.21 4.87
N TRP A 53 4.60 -5.17 5.80
CA TRP A 53 5.45 -6.35 5.68
C TRP A 53 5.06 -7.22 4.49
N ALA A 54 3.78 -7.44 4.23
CA ALA A 54 3.31 -8.25 3.10
C ALA A 54 3.74 -7.68 1.74
N THR A 55 3.83 -6.35 1.64
CA THR A 55 4.17 -5.63 0.40
C THR A 55 5.67 -5.43 0.19
N GLN A 56 6.42 -5.07 1.25
CA GLN A 56 7.83 -4.68 1.13
C GLN A 56 8.74 -5.25 2.23
N GLY A 57 8.21 -6.10 3.12
CA GLY A 57 8.94 -6.64 4.26
C GLY A 57 10.20 -7.40 3.86
N VAL A 58 11.28 -7.17 4.60
CA VAL A 58 12.56 -7.84 4.40
C VAL A 58 12.57 -9.17 5.16
N LYS A 59 12.74 -10.28 4.44
CA LYS A 59 12.86 -11.64 5.00
C LYS A 59 14.30 -12.04 5.27
N GLY A 60 15.26 -11.38 4.65
CA GLY A 60 16.67 -11.68 4.81
C GLY A 60 17.56 -10.81 3.94
N ILE A 61 18.86 -10.93 4.17
CA ILE A 61 19.89 -10.21 3.42
C ILE A 61 20.80 -11.23 2.70
N ARG A 62 20.99 -11.04 1.42
CA ARG A 62 21.86 -11.90 0.59
C ARG A 62 23.27 -11.36 0.53
N GLY A 63 24.25 -12.26 0.75
CA GLY A 63 25.66 -11.96 0.68
C GLY A 63 26.11 -10.92 1.73
N LYS A 64 27.18 -10.18 1.44
CA LYS A 64 27.67 -9.08 2.30
C LYS A 64 26.86 -7.79 2.05
N LYS A 65 25.57 -7.80 2.40
CA LYS A 65 24.61 -6.68 2.16
C LYS A 65 24.41 -6.37 0.67
N TYR A 66 24.48 -7.38 -0.19
CA TYR A 66 24.33 -7.21 -1.64
C TYR A 66 22.89 -6.93 -2.07
N ALA A 67 21.91 -7.60 -1.45
CA ALA A 67 20.51 -7.42 -1.73
C ALA A 67 19.65 -7.80 -0.54
N THR A 68 18.48 -7.18 -0.41
CA THR A 68 17.41 -7.64 0.48
C THR A 68 16.55 -8.68 -0.22
N LEU A 69 16.12 -9.69 0.53
CA LEU A 69 15.12 -10.66 0.09
C LEU A 69 13.80 -10.26 0.73
N ARG A 70 12.87 -9.79 -0.09
CA ARG A 70 11.58 -9.27 0.39
C ARG A 70 10.44 -10.29 0.23
N THR A 71 9.29 -9.94 0.74
CA THR A 71 8.04 -10.72 0.62
C THR A 71 7.55 -10.82 -0.82
N VAL A 72 7.82 -9.81 -1.64
CA VAL A 72 7.51 -9.79 -3.07
C VAL A 72 8.73 -10.10 -3.93
N PRO A 73 8.56 -10.77 -5.08
CA PRO A 73 9.62 -10.91 -6.06
C PRO A 73 9.94 -9.57 -6.71
N CYS A 74 11.18 -9.41 -7.18
CA CYS A 74 11.58 -8.25 -7.95
C CYS A 74 12.77 -8.60 -8.86
N GLY A 75 12.79 -8.06 -10.06
CA GLY A 75 13.85 -8.24 -11.03
C GLY A 75 15.25 -8.00 -10.44
N GLY A 76 16.06 -9.07 -10.34
CA GLY A 76 17.40 -9.02 -9.76
C GLY A 76 17.46 -8.59 -8.29
N ALA A 77 16.38 -8.64 -7.56
CA ALA A 77 16.24 -8.16 -6.18
C ALA A 77 16.65 -6.68 -6.01
N ARG A 78 16.29 -5.85 -6.99
CA ARG A 78 16.65 -4.41 -6.96
C ARG A 78 15.74 -3.59 -6.06
N HIS A 79 14.46 -3.99 -5.96
CA HIS A 79 13.44 -3.34 -5.11
C HIS A 79 13.46 -1.81 -5.24
N PRO A 80 13.11 -1.29 -6.44
CA PRO A 80 13.26 0.13 -6.74
C PRO A 80 12.16 1.01 -6.15
N PHE A 81 11.29 0.44 -5.31
CA PHE A 81 10.13 1.15 -4.76
C PHE A 81 10.36 1.54 -3.32
N GLU A 82 10.00 2.79 -2.99
CA GLU A 82 9.76 3.24 -1.63
C GLU A 82 8.26 3.21 -1.34
N THR A 83 7.89 3.21 -0.07
CA THR A 83 6.48 3.18 0.36
C THR A 83 6.20 4.38 1.23
N TYR A 84 5.39 5.28 0.72
CA TYR A 84 4.87 6.43 1.46
C TYR A 84 3.42 6.20 1.84
N LEU A 85 2.99 6.81 2.94
CA LEU A 85 1.62 6.68 3.43
C LEU A 85 1.03 8.06 3.74
N LEU A 86 -0.24 8.25 3.40
CA LEU A 86 -1.11 9.20 4.09
C LEU A 86 -1.95 8.43 5.10
N VAL A 87 -1.66 8.62 6.38
CA VAL A 87 -2.37 7.99 7.49
C VAL A 87 -3.44 8.94 7.98
N ARG A 88 -4.70 8.51 7.92
CA ARG A 88 -5.85 9.26 8.43
C ARG A 88 -6.37 8.66 9.73
N ARG A 89 -6.53 7.33 9.79
CA ARG A 89 -7.13 6.63 10.92
C ARG A 89 -6.44 5.29 11.18
N VAL A 90 -5.35 5.33 11.93
CA VAL A 90 -4.65 4.14 12.42
C VAL A 90 -4.41 4.30 13.92
N GLU A 91 -4.75 3.28 14.70
CA GLU A 91 -4.55 3.29 16.15
C GLU A 91 -3.08 3.50 16.51
N GLY A 92 -2.83 4.47 17.38
CA GLY A 92 -1.48 4.78 17.87
C GLY A 92 -0.62 5.60 16.93
N LEU A 93 -1.11 5.96 15.74
CA LEU A 93 -0.42 6.88 14.84
C LEU A 93 -1.14 8.24 14.78
N LYS A 94 -0.37 9.31 14.67
CA LYS A 94 -0.89 10.64 14.35
C LYS A 94 -1.33 10.67 12.89
N PRO A 95 -2.42 11.36 12.51
CA PRO A 95 -2.70 11.66 11.11
C PRO A 95 -1.53 12.43 10.48
N GLY A 96 -1.20 12.09 9.22
CA GLY A 96 -0.10 12.75 8.51
C GLY A 96 0.57 11.88 7.46
N LYS A 97 1.71 12.35 6.96
CA LYS A 97 2.53 11.64 5.98
C LYS A 97 3.65 10.86 6.64
N TYR A 98 3.90 9.66 6.10
CA TYR A 98 4.90 8.72 6.61
C TYR A 98 5.70 8.09 5.47
N HIS A 99 6.93 7.67 5.79
CA HIS A 99 7.77 6.82 4.96
C HIS A 99 8.03 5.49 5.67
N TYR A 100 7.91 4.37 4.98
CA TYR A 100 8.19 3.05 5.53
C TYR A 100 9.63 2.64 5.29
N LEU A 101 10.32 2.27 6.36
CA LEU A 101 11.70 1.78 6.37
C LEU A 101 11.68 0.24 6.48
N PRO A 102 11.76 -0.49 5.34
CA PRO A 102 11.50 -1.94 5.33
C PRO A 102 12.58 -2.77 6.03
N LEU A 103 13.83 -2.29 6.10
CA LEU A 103 14.90 -3.03 6.75
C LEU A 103 14.74 -3.04 8.27
N GLU A 104 14.33 -1.93 8.84
CA GLU A 104 14.09 -1.70 10.26
C GLU A 104 12.66 -2.08 10.66
N ASN A 105 11.78 -2.26 9.69
CA ASN A 105 10.33 -2.40 9.87
C ASN A 105 9.77 -1.25 10.74
N GLN A 106 10.02 -0.03 10.32
CA GLN A 106 9.66 1.19 11.05
C GLN A 106 8.94 2.17 10.13
N LEU A 107 8.21 3.11 10.74
CA LEU A 107 7.65 4.27 10.07
C LEU A 107 8.40 5.53 10.51
N GLU A 108 8.84 6.31 9.54
CA GLU A 108 9.34 7.66 9.71
C GLU A 108 8.18 8.64 9.52
N TYR A 109 7.92 9.48 10.52
CA TYR A 109 6.91 10.52 10.42
C TYR A 109 7.47 11.73 9.68
N LEU A 110 6.92 12.04 8.51
CA LEU A 110 7.37 13.15 7.66
C LEU A 110 6.68 14.47 7.96
N GLY A 111 5.53 14.45 8.64
CA GLY A 111 4.84 15.65 9.06
C GLY A 111 3.32 15.55 9.00
N GLU A 112 2.68 16.57 9.57
CA GLU A 112 1.23 16.77 9.52
C GLU A 112 0.79 17.22 8.11
N VAL A 113 -0.43 16.83 7.75
CA VAL A 113 -1.06 17.24 6.50
C VAL A 113 -2.37 17.95 6.84
N GLU A 114 -2.42 19.25 6.60
CA GLU A 114 -3.66 20.02 6.77
C GLU A 114 -4.74 19.52 5.81
N ASN A 115 -5.98 19.40 6.29
CA ASN A 115 -7.12 18.95 5.50
C ASN A 115 -6.83 17.64 4.73
N ILE A 116 -6.26 16.64 5.41
CA ILE A 116 -5.77 15.39 4.84
C ILE A 116 -6.79 14.69 3.92
N GLU A 117 -8.09 14.77 4.23
CA GLU A 117 -9.17 14.21 3.39
C GLU A 117 -9.23 14.88 2.01
N ASP A 118 -9.10 16.21 1.95
CA ASP A 118 -9.11 16.96 0.70
C ASP A 118 -7.82 16.73 -0.09
N VAL A 119 -6.69 16.55 0.61
CA VAL A 119 -5.40 16.22 -0.03
C VAL A 119 -5.48 14.84 -0.66
N ILE A 120 -6.02 13.83 0.04
CA ILE A 120 -6.25 12.48 -0.50
C ILE A 120 -7.16 12.56 -1.74
N ASP A 121 -8.29 13.26 -1.64
CA ASP A 121 -9.26 13.39 -2.73
C ASP A 121 -8.63 13.98 -3.99
N LYS A 122 -7.95 15.11 -3.86
CA LYS A 122 -7.28 15.80 -4.97
C LYS A 122 -6.13 15.00 -5.56
N SER A 123 -5.28 14.40 -4.71
CA SER A 123 -4.15 13.60 -5.18
C SER A 123 -4.61 12.39 -6.00
N LEU A 124 -5.82 11.90 -5.77
CA LEU A 124 -6.42 10.76 -6.46
C LEU A 124 -7.55 11.18 -7.42
N CYS A 125 -7.41 12.36 -8.03
CA CYS A 125 -8.27 12.87 -9.10
C CYS A 125 -9.76 12.95 -8.72
N ASP A 126 -10.06 13.47 -7.53
CA ASP A 126 -11.42 13.76 -7.03
C ASP A 126 -12.37 12.54 -7.07
N GLN A 127 -11.83 11.35 -6.81
CA GLN A 127 -12.64 10.12 -6.75
C GLN A 127 -13.50 10.02 -5.46
N HIS A 128 -13.66 11.05 -4.69
CA HIS A 128 -14.45 11.32 -3.48
C HIS A 128 -14.59 10.18 -2.44
N TRP A 129 -14.67 8.91 -2.85
CA TRP A 129 -14.70 7.75 -1.94
C TRP A 129 -13.35 7.50 -1.28
N VAL A 130 -12.24 7.91 -1.92
CA VAL A 130 -10.86 7.68 -1.45
C VAL A 130 -10.59 8.33 -0.10
N LYS A 131 -11.17 9.49 0.18
CA LYS A 131 -11.02 10.23 1.44
C LYS A 131 -11.62 9.52 2.65
N LYS A 132 -12.40 8.45 2.43
CA LYS A 132 -12.96 7.61 3.49
C LYS A 132 -12.01 6.50 3.92
N SER A 133 -10.93 6.23 3.17
CA SER A 133 -9.94 5.22 3.53
C SER A 133 -9.24 5.55 4.85
N SER A 134 -8.75 4.56 5.55
CA SER A 134 -7.98 4.73 6.79
C SER A 134 -6.54 5.13 6.50
N VAL A 135 -5.98 4.60 5.43
CA VAL A 135 -4.63 4.88 4.94
C VAL A 135 -4.59 4.77 3.41
N VAL A 136 -3.76 5.59 2.79
CA VAL A 136 -3.43 5.49 1.37
C VAL A 136 -1.95 5.16 1.25
N PHE A 137 -1.64 4.12 0.49
CA PHE A 137 -0.31 3.73 0.09
C PHE A 137 0.04 4.45 -1.20
N TYR A 138 1.21 5.09 -1.24
CA TYR A 138 1.83 5.67 -2.42
C TYR A 138 3.17 4.99 -2.60
N TRP A 139 3.37 4.33 -3.73
CA TRP A 139 4.68 3.76 -4.05
C TRP A 139 5.39 4.63 -5.05
N SER A 140 6.59 5.04 -4.69
CA SER A 140 7.49 5.70 -5.62
C SER A 140 8.37 4.70 -6.33
N PHE A 141 8.90 5.12 -7.46
CA PHE A 141 9.90 4.41 -8.24
C PHE A 141 11.19 5.23 -8.27
N VAL A 142 12.30 4.57 -7.93
CA VAL A 142 13.67 5.11 -8.00
C VAL A 142 14.37 4.46 -9.20
N PRO A 143 14.35 5.09 -10.41
CA PRO A 143 14.84 4.51 -11.65
C PRO A 143 16.26 3.97 -11.57
N TYR A 144 17.17 4.74 -10.97
CA TYR A 144 18.57 4.39 -10.86
C TYR A 144 18.83 3.00 -10.24
N ARG A 145 17.95 2.51 -9.34
CA ARG A 145 18.10 1.18 -8.71
C ARG A 145 18.03 0.02 -9.70
N THR A 146 17.44 0.23 -10.87
CA THR A 146 17.23 -0.80 -11.91
C THR A 146 17.89 -0.47 -13.23
N GLU A 147 17.98 0.81 -13.61
CA GLU A 147 18.46 1.25 -14.94
C GLU A 147 19.91 0.90 -15.20
N TRP A 148 20.79 1.03 -14.22
CA TRP A 148 22.20 0.65 -14.37
C TRP A 148 22.38 -0.83 -14.74
N ARG A 149 21.38 -1.68 -14.44
CA ARG A 149 21.43 -3.12 -14.73
C ARG A 149 20.64 -3.51 -15.96
N TYR A 150 19.48 -2.91 -16.16
CA TYR A 150 18.51 -3.34 -17.18
C TYR A 150 18.32 -2.34 -18.30
N GLY A 151 18.94 -1.16 -18.22
CA GLY A 151 18.85 -0.11 -19.23
C GLY A 151 17.39 0.21 -19.60
N ILE A 152 17.09 0.27 -20.89
CA ILE A 152 15.76 0.61 -21.42
C ILE A 152 14.64 -0.38 -21.02
N PHE A 153 14.98 -1.55 -20.52
CA PHE A 153 13.98 -2.55 -20.08
C PHE A 153 13.57 -2.37 -18.62
N SER A 154 14.26 -1.50 -17.86
CA SER A 154 14.05 -1.31 -16.43
C SER A 154 12.62 -0.88 -16.10
N HIS A 155 12.09 0.11 -16.80
CA HIS A 155 10.74 0.65 -16.57
C HIS A 155 9.65 -0.41 -16.77
N ARG A 156 9.71 -1.16 -17.87
CA ARG A 156 8.76 -2.25 -18.11
C ARG A 156 8.84 -3.33 -17.03
N GLY A 157 10.06 -3.71 -16.64
CA GLY A 157 10.26 -4.69 -15.56
C GLY A 157 9.71 -4.19 -14.24
N SER A 158 9.94 -2.92 -13.92
CA SER A 158 9.46 -2.31 -12.68
C SER A 158 7.93 -2.21 -12.61
N LEU A 159 7.25 -1.95 -13.73
CA LEU A 159 5.77 -1.99 -13.76
C LEU A 159 5.24 -3.40 -13.44
N VAL A 160 5.89 -4.46 -13.93
CA VAL A 160 5.55 -5.84 -13.59
C VAL A 160 5.82 -6.12 -12.12
N ASP A 161 6.97 -5.70 -11.61
CA ASP A 161 7.33 -5.85 -10.19
C ASP A 161 6.36 -5.08 -9.28
N MET A 162 5.90 -3.88 -9.68
CA MET A 162 4.91 -3.11 -8.92
C MET A 162 3.56 -3.83 -8.84
N GLY A 163 3.15 -4.51 -9.91
CA GLY A 163 1.94 -5.35 -9.89
C GLY A 163 2.00 -6.46 -8.82
N HIS A 164 3.18 -7.02 -8.55
CA HIS A 164 3.36 -8.00 -7.47
C HIS A 164 3.17 -7.35 -6.08
N VAL A 165 3.62 -6.11 -5.90
CA VAL A 165 3.45 -5.35 -4.64
C VAL A 165 1.98 -5.07 -4.39
N GLY A 166 1.27 -4.54 -5.40
CA GLY A 166 -0.16 -4.24 -5.31
C GLY A 166 -1.01 -5.50 -5.06
N GLU A 167 -0.76 -6.59 -5.79
CA GLU A 167 -1.50 -7.84 -5.55
C GLU A 167 -1.25 -8.40 -4.14
N ASN A 168 -0.03 -8.29 -3.61
CA ASN A 168 0.23 -8.68 -2.22
C ASN A 168 -0.59 -7.85 -1.23
N LEU A 169 -0.80 -6.53 -1.49
CA LEU A 169 -1.66 -5.71 -0.64
C LEU A 169 -3.12 -6.17 -0.74
N TYR A 170 -3.63 -6.44 -1.93
CA TYR A 170 -4.96 -6.99 -2.14
C TYR A 170 -5.19 -8.29 -1.36
N LEU A 171 -4.28 -9.25 -1.49
CA LEU A 171 -4.38 -10.54 -0.80
C LEU A 171 -4.27 -10.39 0.72
N ALA A 172 -3.37 -9.53 1.20
CA ALA A 172 -3.22 -9.26 2.62
C ALA A 172 -4.47 -8.58 3.21
N CYS A 173 -5.08 -7.63 2.51
CA CYS A 173 -6.36 -7.03 2.90
C CYS A 173 -7.48 -8.06 2.89
N SER A 174 -7.56 -8.90 1.85
CA SER A 174 -8.55 -9.99 1.80
C SER A 174 -8.42 -10.95 2.98
N ALA A 175 -7.18 -11.32 3.36
CA ALA A 175 -6.91 -12.17 4.51
C ALA A 175 -7.28 -11.55 5.86
N LEU A 176 -7.29 -10.23 5.95
CA LEU A 176 -7.67 -9.46 7.14
C LEU A 176 -9.14 -9.00 7.15
N ASN A 177 -9.90 -9.28 6.11
CA ASN A 177 -11.23 -8.70 5.88
C ASN A 177 -11.23 -7.16 5.83
N LEU A 178 -10.16 -6.58 5.30
CA LEU A 178 -10.05 -5.16 5.02
C LEU A 178 -10.43 -4.89 3.55
N GLY A 179 -10.86 -3.67 3.28
CA GLY A 179 -11.08 -3.19 1.92
C GLY A 179 -9.85 -2.49 1.37
N THR A 180 -9.60 -2.70 0.08
CA THR A 180 -8.53 -2.02 -0.66
C THR A 180 -8.95 -1.80 -2.11
N CYS A 181 -8.39 -0.77 -2.74
CA CYS A 181 -8.55 -0.52 -4.17
C CYS A 181 -7.30 0.14 -4.74
N GLY A 182 -6.71 -0.50 -5.75
CA GLY A 182 -5.60 0.07 -6.52
C GLY A 182 -6.08 1.17 -7.46
N ILE A 183 -5.33 2.26 -7.53
CA ILE A 183 -5.69 3.47 -8.26
C ILE A 183 -4.53 3.88 -9.15
N GLY A 184 -4.77 3.86 -10.47
CA GLY A 184 -3.85 4.36 -11.48
C GLY A 184 -4.14 5.80 -11.91
N ALA A 185 -5.32 6.34 -11.53
CA ALA A 185 -5.69 7.72 -11.83
C ALA A 185 -5.37 8.63 -10.65
N TYR A 186 -4.20 9.24 -10.67
CA TYR A 186 -3.71 10.20 -9.65
C TYR A 186 -3.04 11.39 -10.32
N ASP A 187 -2.99 12.52 -9.61
CA ASP A 187 -2.25 13.70 -10.04
C ASP A 187 -0.77 13.51 -9.70
N GLN A 188 0.06 13.30 -10.72
CA GLN A 188 1.49 13.04 -10.58
C GLN A 188 2.20 14.13 -9.79
N ASN A 189 2.00 15.39 -10.20
CA ASN A 189 2.71 16.52 -9.60
C ASN A 189 2.32 16.72 -8.13
N LEU A 190 1.03 16.57 -7.84
CA LEU A 190 0.54 16.69 -6.47
C LEU A 190 1.05 15.55 -5.58
N CYS A 191 1.05 14.32 -6.08
CA CYS A 191 1.57 13.16 -5.35
C CYS A 191 3.08 13.29 -5.08
N ASP A 192 3.87 13.67 -6.07
CA ASP A 192 5.32 13.84 -5.91
C ASP A 192 5.64 14.98 -4.93
N THR A 193 4.99 16.14 -5.09
CA THR A 193 5.15 17.28 -4.20
C THR A 193 4.77 16.95 -2.74
N LEU A 194 3.74 16.13 -2.54
CA LEU A 194 3.27 15.75 -1.21
C LEU A 194 4.36 15.06 -0.37
N PHE A 195 5.23 14.32 -1.02
CA PHE A 195 6.33 13.59 -0.38
C PHE A 195 7.71 14.20 -0.66
N ASP A 196 7.75 15.42 -1.18
CA ASP A 196 8.98 16.14 -1.51
C ASP A 196 9.87 15.41 -2.53
N LEU A 197 9.23 14.69 -3.49
CA LEU A 197 9.91 14.01 -4.60
C LEU A 197 10.11 14.96 -5.77
N ASP A 198 11.19 14.74 -6.56
CA ASP A 198 11.59 15.63 -7.65
C ASP A 198 10.90 15.30 -9.00
N GLY A 199 10.23 14.14 -9.08
CA GLY A 199 9.55 13.69 -10.28
C GLY A 199 10.48 13.13 -11.38
N GLU A 200 11.79 13.07 -11.14
CA GLU A 200 12.81 12.57 -12.07
C GLU A 200 13.63 11.42 -11.47
N GLU A 201 14.33 11.66 -10.37
CA GLU A 201 15.12 10.64 -9.67
C GLU A 201 14.25 9.74 -8.80
N GLU A 202 13.11 10.30 -8.33
CA GLU A 202 12.08 9.56 -7.63
C GLU A 202 10.68 10.16 -7.92
N TYR A 203 9.71 9.34 -8.24
CA TYR A 203 8.33 9.74 -8.51
C TYR A 203 7.33 8.64 -8.18
N ILE A 204 6.08 9.03 -7.84
CA ILE A 204 5.01 8.09 -7.55
C ILE A 204 4.63 7.32 -8.82
N ILE A 205 4.47 6.00 -8.71
CA ILE A 205 4.15 5.11 -9.82
C ILE A 205 2.83 4.36 -9.62
N TYR A 206 2.38 4.19 -8.37
CA TYR A 206 1.14 3.50 -8.06
C TYR A 206 0.59 3.93 -6.70
N THR A 207 -0.72 3.87 -6.56
CA THR A 207 -1.39 4.19 -5.29
C THR A 207 -2.47 3.16 -4.97
N GLU A 208 -2.73 2.96 -3.67
CA GLU A 208 -3.75 2.02 -3.21
C GLU A 208 -4.35 2.48 -1.88
N THR A 209 -5.67 2.53 -1.79
CA THR A 209 -6.38 2.88 -0.57
C THR A 209 -6.65 1.65 0.28
N VAL A 210 -6.60 1.79 1.61
CA VAL A 210 -6.97 0.73 2.56
C VAL A 210 -7.86 1.28 3.66
N GLY A 211 -8.86 0.51 4.05
CA GLY A 211 -9.74 0.84 5.17
C GLY A 211 -10.52 -0.36 5.67
N THR A 212 -11.19 -0.18 6.79
CA THR A 212 -12.12 -1.16 7.35
C THR A 212 -13.41 -1.20 6.53
N ILE A 213 -14.00 -2.38 6.39
CA ILE A 213 -15.23 -2.62 5.62
C ILE A 213 -16.21 -3.46 6.45
N ARG A 214 -17.50 -3.41 6.10
CA ARG A 214 -18.49 -4.36 6.61
C ARG A 214 -18.69 -5.49 5.62
N ALA A 215 -19.14 -6.65 6.10
CA ALA A 215 -19.44 -7.78 5.24
C ALA A 215 -20.50 -7.42 4.17
N GLU A 216 -21.49 -6.62 4.55
CA GLU A 216 -22.57 -6.12 3.67
C GLU A 216 -22.06 -5.17 2.56
N ASP A 217 -20.95 -4.42 2.81
CA ASP A 217 -20.40 -3.50 1.81
C ASP A 217 -19.74 -4.26 0.64
N LYS A 218 -19.34 -5.52 0.84
CA LYS A 218 -18.89 -6.39 -0.25
C LYS A 218 -20.01 -6.73 -1.24
N ASP A 219 -21.24 -6.76 -0.76
CA ASP A 219 -22.43 -7.02 -1.60
C ASP A 219 -22.91 -5.77 -2.32
N ALA A 220 -22.68 -4.57 -1.78
CA ALA A 220 -23.01 -3.32 -2.45
C ALA A 220 -22.27 -3.11 -3.78
N GLU A 221 -21.04 -3.61 -3.92
CA GLU A 221 -20.34 -3.63 -5.22
C GLU A 221 -20.99 -4.60 -6.21
N LYS A 222 -21.49 -5.76 -5.76
CA LYS A 222 -22.22 -6.70 -6.62
C LYS A 222 -23.51 -6.09 -7.13
N ASP A 223 -24.23 -5.33 -6.32
CA ASP A 223 -25.45 -4.63 -6.73
C ASP A 223 -25.17 -3.55 -7.77
N PHE A 224 -24.02 -2.86 -7.67
CA PHE A 224 -23.59 -1.91 -8.69
C PHE A 224 -23.32 -2.60 -10.04
N TYR A 225 -22.60 -3.70 -10.06
CA TYR A 225 -22.36 -4.45 -11.32
C TYR A 225 -23.64 -5.05 -11.88
N LYS A 226 -24.53 -5.51 -11.04
CA LYS A 226 -25.85 -5.96 -11.45
C LYS A 226 -26.66 -4.83 -12.11
N PHE A 227 -26.62 -3.63 -11.53
CA PHE A 227 -27.23 -2.45 -12.13
C PHE A 227 -26.63 -2.13 -13.50
N VAL A 228 -25.31 -2.21 -13.65
CA VAL A 228 -24.60 -1.98 -14.94
C VAL A 228 -25.04 -3.00 -15.98
N GLU A 229 -25.14 -4.28 -15.62
CA GLU A 229 -25.62 -5.36 -16.52
C GLU A 229 -27.08 -5.14 -16.91
N GLU A 230 -27.96 -4.81 -15.95
CA GLU A 230 -29.40 -4.52 -16.19
C GLU A 230 -29.60 -3.27 -17.07
N ALA A 231 -28.70 -2.30 -16.97
CA ALA A 231 -28.70 -1.09 -17.80
C ALA A 231 -28.13 -1.31 -19.23
N GLY A 232 -27.60 -2.50 -19.50
CA GLY A 232 -27.06 -2.85 -20.81
C GLY A 232 -25.72 -2.20 -21.18
N TRP A 233 -24.91 -1.92 -20.16
CA TRP A 233 -23.55 -1.34 -20.32
C TRP A 233 -22.50 -2.44 -20.40
#